data_b61c0c79455015716334e49bdf6e5739
#
_entry.id   b61c0c79455015716334e49bdf6e5739
#
_cell.length_a   1.000
_cell.length_b   1.000
_cell.length_c   1.000
_cell.angle_alpha   90.00
_cell.angle_beta   90.00
_cell.angle_gamma   90.00
#
_symmetry.space_group_name_H-M   'P 1'
#
loop_
_entity.id
_entity.type
_entity.pdbx_description
1 polymer ?
#
loop_
_entity_poly.entity_id
_entity_poly.type
_entity_poly.pdbx_seq_one_letter_code
_entity_poly.pdbx_strand_id
1 'polypeptide(L)'
;MAQLSQRLREAADKQDWRALAGADQNVVTLLSGAGRDDVLSRSEREALQDLESAHQLARLQCANAIDLLSQRMVELQANREGWLAYALHNNQDNPEA
;
A
#
# COMPACT_ATOMS: atom_id res chain seq x y z
N MET A 1 -6.65 13.15 -16.60
CA MET A 1 -6.20 13.33 -15.21
C MET A 1 -7.26 13.00 -14.17
N ALA A 2 -8.48 13.51 -14.29
CA ALA A 2 -9.55 13.22 -13.33
C ALA A 2 -9.85 11.72 -13.21
N GLN A 3 -9.87 10.99 -14.32
CA GLN A 3 -10.10 9.54 -14.34
C GLN A 3 -8.96 8.78 -13.64
N LEU A 4 -7.73 9.24 -13.80
CA LEU A 4 -6.58 8.61 -13.17
C LEU A 4 -6.59 8.85 -11.65
N SER A 5 -6.93 10.06 -11.21
CA SER A 5 -7.11 10.37 -9.80
C SER A 5 -8.18 9.47 -9.15
N GLN A 6 -9.29 9.27 -9.85
CA GLN A 6 -10.37 8.42 -9.38
C GLN A 6 -9.92 6.95 -9.30
N ARG A 7 -9.20 6.45 -10.29
CA ARG A 7 -8.65 5.10 -10.28
C ARG A 7 -7.71 4.87 -9.10
N LEU A 8 -6.86 5.85 -8.81
CA LEU A 8 -5.96 5.77 -7.65
C LEU A 8 -6.75 5.67 -6.34
N ARG A 9 -7.75 6.53 -6.17
CA ARG A 9 -8.58 6.53 -4.96
C ARG A 9 -9.35 5.23 -4.81
N GLU A 10 -9.97 4.73 -5.86
CA GLU A 10 -10.72 3.48 -5.84
C GLU A 10 -9.83 2.28 -5.54
N ALA A 11 -8.68 2.21 -6.19
CA ALA A 11 -7.74 1.11 -5.97
C ALA A 11 -7.21 1.10 -4.54
N ALA A 12 -6.91 2.28 -3.98
CA ALA A 12 -6.44 2.40 -2.61
C ALA A 12 -7.54 2.02 -1.61
N ASP A 13 -8.78 2.48 -1.84
CA ASP A 13 -9.93 2.18 -0.96
C ASP A 13 -10.27 0.68 -0.95
N LYS A 14 -10.14 0.02 -2.09
CA LYS A 14 -10.39 -1.41 -2.23
C LYS A 14 -9.18 -2.26 -1.86
N GLN A 15 -8.05 -1.63 -1.56
CA GLN A 15 -6.76 -2.29 -1.32
C GLN A 15 -6.34 -3.19 -2.48
N ASP A 16 -6.69 -2.81 -3.69
CA ASP A 16 -6.29 -3.49 -4.93
C ASP A 16 -4.91 -2.96 -5.35
N TRP A 17 -3.87 -3.55 -4.75
CA TRP A 17 -2.49 -3.09 -4.94
C TRP A 17 -1.98 -3.29 -6.36
N ARG A 18 -2.52 -4.26 -7.08
CA ARG A 18 -2.16 -4.50 -8.47
C ARG A 18 -2.69 -3.38 -9.37
N ALA A 19 -3.96 -3.01 -9.19
CA ALA A 19 -4.56 -1.87 -9.90
C ALA A 19 -3.87 -0.57 -9.51
N LEU A 20 -3.52 -0.41 -8.24
CA LEU A 20 -2.81 0.76 -7.73
C LEU A 20 -1.42 0.89 -8.39
N ALA A 21 -0.68 -0.20 -8.50
CA ALA A 21 0.63 -0.20 -9.15
C ALA A 21 0.53 0.19 -10.62
N GLY A 22 -0.49 -0.30 -11.35
CA GLY A 22 -0.74 0.10 -12.72
C GLY A 22 -1.09 1.57 -12.87
N ALA A 23 -1.94 2.09 -11.99
CA ALA A 23 -2.29 3.51 -11.96
C ALA A 23 -1.09 4.38 -11.59
N ASP A 24 -0.27 3.94 -10.65
CA ASP A 24 0.98 4.63 -10.26
C ASP A 24 1.93 4.78 -11.45
N GLN A 25 2.10 3.72 -12.23
CA GLN A 25 2.92 3.75 -13.45
C GLN A 25 2.40 4.77 -14.44
N ASN A 26 1.09 4.86 -14.62
CA ASN A 26 0.45 5.84 -15.49
C ASN A 26 0.66 7.27 -14.97
N VAL A 27 0.62 7.49 -13.67
CA VAL A 27 0.90 8.79 -13.06
C VAL A 27 2.33 9.22 -13.35
N VAL A 28 3.30 8.33 -13.14
CA VAL A 28 4.72 8.62 -13.40
C VAL A 28 4.93 9.01 -14.86
N THR A 29 4.32 8.28 -15.79
CA THR A 29 4.40 8.58 -17.21
C THR A 29 3.81 9.95 -17.54
N LEU A 30 2.64 10.25 -16.98
CA LEU A 30 1.96 11.52 -17.19
C LEU A 30 2.76 12.70 -16.65
N LEU A 31 3.27 12.58 -15.41
CA LEU A 31 4.06 13.64 -14.77
C LEU A 31 5.36 13.90 -15.53
N SER A 32 6.00 12.86 -16.03
CA SER A 32 7.20 12.99 -16.85
C SER A 32 6.92 13.73 -18.16
N GLY A 33 5.74 13.50 -18.76
CA GLY A 33 5.30 14.21 -19.96
C GLY A 33 4.90 15.66 -19.67
N ALA A 34 4.18 15.89 -18.58
CA ALA A 34 3.69 17.23 -18.20
C ALA A 34 4.82 18.22 -17.89
N GLY A 35 5.94 17.72 -17.35
CA GLY A 35 7.11 18.56 -17.05
C GLY A 35 7.79 19.17 -18.27
N ARG A 36 7.39 18.75 -19.48
CA ARG A 36 7.93 19.27 -20.75
C ARG A 36 7.07 20.35 -21.36
N ASP A 37 5.81 20.50 -20.94
CA ASP A 37 4.89 21.51 -21.42
C ASP A 37 4.93 22.74 -20.50
N ASP A 38 5.51 23.84 -21.01
CA ASP A 38 5.68 25.05 -20.24
C ASP A 38 4.37 25.83 -20.05
N VAL A 39 3.31 25.47 -20.77
CA VAL A 39 2.03 26.20 -20.71
C VAL A 39 0.88 25.25 -20.40
N LEU A 40 0.64 25.08 -19.10
CA LEU A 40 -0.56 24.39 -18.64
C LEU A 40 -1.66 25.44 -18.38
N SER A 41 -2.88 25.14 -18.80
CA SER A 41 -4.05 25.93 -18.44
C SER A 41 -4.31 25.82 -16.93
N ARG A 42 -5.11 26.75 -16.40
CA ARG A 42 -5.46 26.75 -14.98
C ARG A 42 -6.16 25.45 -14.58
N SER A 43 -7.08 24.97 -15.40
CA SER A 43 -7.80 23.71 -15.14
C SER A 43 -6.88 22.50 -15.20
N GLU A 44 -5.88 22.51 -16.08
CA GLU A 44 -4.87 21.47 -16.16
C GLU A 44 -3.99 21.42 -14.92
N ARG A 45 -3.60 22.60 -14.41
CA ARG A 45 -2.83 22.71 -13.16
C ARG A 45 -3.60 22.20 -11.96
N GLU A 46 -4.89 22.53 -11.87
CA GLU A 46 -5.77 22.05 -10.81
C GLU A 46 -5.93 20.54 -10.88
N ALA A 47 -6.12 19.99 -12.08
CA ALA A 47 -6.21 18.56 -12.29
C ALA A 47 -4.91 17.85 -11.92
N LEU A 48 -3.77 18.45 -12.24
CA LEU A 48 -2.46 17.93 -11.89
C LEU A 48 -2.24 17.91 -10.37
N GLN A 49 -2.63 18.98 -9.69
CA GLN A 49 -2.54 19.07 -8.23
C GLN A 49 -3.43 18.02 -7.57
N ASP A 50 -4.64 17.82 -8.08
CA ASP A 50 -5.54 16.78 -7.59
C ASP A 50 -4.93 15.39 -7.78
N LEU A 51 -4.32 15.15 -8.93
CA LEU A 51 -3.64 13.89 -9.22
C LEU A 51 -2.47 13.65 -8.28
N GLU A 52 -1.65 14.65 -8.03
CA GLU A 52 -0.52 14.57 -7.09
C GLU A 52 -1.02 14.24 -5.68
N SER A 53 -2.07 14.89 -5.23
CA SER A 53 -2.67 14.65 -3.92
C SER A 53 -3.22 13.22 -3.82
N ALA A 54 -3.92 12.75 -4.84
CA ALA A 54 -4.46 11.39 -4.87
C ALA A 54 -3.34 10.34 -4.87
N HIS A 55 -2.27 10.58 -5.62
CA HIS A 55 -1.11 9.70 -5.69
C HIS A 55 -0.40 9.62 -4.34
N GLN A 56 -0.21 10.76 -3.69
CA GLN A 56 0.45 10.82 -2.38
C GLN A 56 -0.37 10.13 -1.31
N LEU A 57 -1.70 10.32 -1.30
CA LEU A 57 -2.59 9.63 -0.38
C LEU A 57 -2.57 8.11 -0.60
N ALA A 58 -2.59 7.67 -1.86
CA ALA A 58 -2.51 6.25 -2.20
C ALA A 58 -1.20 5.62 -1.73
N ARG A 59 -0.08 6.32 -1.88
CA ARG A 59 1.21 5.85 -1.38
C ARG A 59 1.22 5.73 0.14
N LEU A 60 0.64 6.70 0.84
CA LEU A 60 0.52 6.66 2.29
C LEU A 60 -0.33 5.49 2.77
N GLN A 61 -1.45 5.24 2.12
CA GLN A 61 -2.32 4.11 2.44
C GLN A 61 -1.60 2.78 2.22
N CYS A 62 -0.83 2.67 1.14
CA CYS A 62 -0.02 1.49 0.85
C CYS A 62 1.05 1.27 1.94
N ALA A 63 1.76 2.32 2.33
CA ALA A 63 2.77 2.26 3.39
C ALA A 63 2.17 1.83 4.72
N ASN A 64 0.99 2.37 5.06
CA ASN A 64 0.28 2.00 6.29
C ASN A 64 -0.17 0.54 6.27
N ALA A 65 -0.61 0.03 5.11
CA ALA A 65 -1.00 -1.37 4.95
C ALA A 65 0.21 -2.31 5.12
N ILE A 66 1.36 -1.93 4.59
CA ILE A 66 2.61 -2.68 4.75
C ILE A 66 3.03 -2.72 6.22
N ASP A 67 2.97 -1.58 6.91
CA ASP A 67 3.28 -1.50 8.34
C ASP A 67 2.38 -2.41 9.18
N LEU A 68 1.08 -2.36 8.93
CA LEU A 68 0.10 -3.19 9.63
C LEU A 68 0.35 -4.67 9.38
N LEU A 69 0.66 -5.03 8.14
CA LEU A 69 0.98 -6.41 7.76
C LEU A 69 2.26 -6.88 8.45
N SER A 70 3.28 -6.04 8.50
CA SER A 70 4.55 -6.33 9.19
C SER A 70 4.32 -6.57 10.67
N GLN A 71 3.50 -5.76 11.33
CA GLN A 71 3.13 -5.95 12.74
C GLN A 71 2.42 -7.27 12.96
N ARG A 72 1.48 -7.64 12.09
CA ARG A 72 0.79 -8.92 12.17
C ARG A 72 1.72 -10.10 11.99
N MET A 73 2.69 -9.99 11.10
CA MET A 73 3.70 -11.03 10.90
C MET A 73 4.55 -11.24 12.14
N VAL A 74 4.96 -10.15 12.80
CA VAL A 74 5.72 -10.22 14.05
C VAL A 74 4.88 -10.89 15.15
N GLU A 75 3.61 -10.52 15.27
CA GLU A 75 2.69 -11.13 16.24
C GLU A 75 2.49 -12.63 15.99
N LEU A 76 2.29 -13.00 14.72
CA LEU A 76 2.13 -14.40 14.35
C LEU A 76 3.38 -15.22 14.65
N GLN A 77 4.55 -14.66 14.40
CA GLN A 77 5.81 -15.30 14.71
C GLN A 77 6.00 -15.48 16.23
N ALA A 78 5.69 -14.44 17.00
CA ALA A 78 5.74 -14.51 18.46
C ALA A 78 4.76 -15.56 19.01
N ASN A 79 3.55 -15.61 18.47
CA ASN A 79 2.56 -16.61 18.84
C ASN A 79 3.02 -18.03 18.48
N ARG A 80 3.63 -18.20 17.32
CA ARG A 80 4.19 -19.48 16.90
C ARG A 80 5.29 -19.95 17.84
N GLU A 81 6.19 -19.07 18.23
CA GLU A 81 7.25 -19.35 19.18
C GLU A 81 6.68 -19.74 20.56
N GLY A 82 5.66 -19.03 21.01
CA GLY A 82 4.94 -19.33 22.24
C GLY A 82 4.28 -20.70 22.20
N TRP A 83 3.63 -21.05 21.10
CA TRP A 83 3.03 -22.35 20.90
C TRP A 83 4.07 -23.49 20.88
N LEU A 84 5.21 -23.27 20.23
CA LEU A 84 6.30 -24.23 20.19
C LEU A 84 6.89 -24.47 21.58
N ALA A 85 7.12 -23.39 22.33
CA ALA A 85 7.60 -23.47 23.69
C ALA A 85 6.62 -24.24 24.60
N TYR A 86 5.33 -23.96 24.47
CA TYR A 86 4.29 -24.67 25.21
C TYR A 86 4.24 -26.16 24.86
N ALA A 87 4.33 -26.49 23.58
CA ALA A 87 4.34 -27.88 23.12
C ALA A 87 5.56 -28.64 23.63
N LEU A 88 6.73 -28.03 23.61
CA LEU A 88 7.95 -28.62 24.15
C LEU A 88 7.86 -28.85 25.66
N HIS A 89 7.31 -27.87 26.39
CA HIS A 89 7.12 -27.97 27.83
C HIS A 89 6.16 -29.12 28.19
N ASN A 90 5.04 -29.23 27.46
CA ASN A 90 4.08 -30.33 27.65
C ASN A 90 4.70 -31.69 27.35
N ASN A 91 5.53 -31.82 26.34
CA ASN A 91 6.23 -33.07 26.02
C ASN A 91 7.24 -33.47 27.09
N GLN A 92 7.86 -32.48 27.77
CA GLN A 92 8.76 -32.74 28.87
C GLN A 92 8.04 -33.19 30.14
N ASP A 93 6.84 -32.62 30.39
CA ASP A 93 6.02 -32.95 31.57
C ASP A 93 5.27 -34.29 31.39
N ASN A 94 5.14 -34.79 30.17
CA ASN A 94 4.42 -36.03 29.87
C ASN A 94 5.24 -36.88 28.90
N PRO A 95 6.32 -37.51 29.37
CA PRO A 95 7.25 -38.25 28.52
C PRO A 95 6.66 -39.54 27.92
N GLU A 96 5.52 -39.99 28.38
CA GLU A 96 4.83 -41.15 27.83
C GLU A 96 3.92 -40.83 26.65
N ALA A 97 3.71 -39.56 26.36
CA ALA A 97 2.85 -39.14 25.28
C ALA A 97 3.51 -39.24 23.90
#